data_6423884e68cf56877470e35d3c812c8f
#
_entry.id   6423884e68cf56877470e35d3c812c8f
#
_cell.length_a   1.000
_cell.length_b   1.000
_cell.length_c   1.000
_cell.angle_alpha   90.00
_cell.angle_beta   90.00
_cell.angle_gamma   90.00
#
_symmetry.space_group_name_H-M   'P 1'
#
loop_
_entity.id
_entity.type
_entity.pdbx_description
1 polymer ?
#
loop_
_entity_poly.entity_id
_entity_poly.type
_entity_poly.pdbx_seq_one_letter_code
_entity_poly.pdbx_strand_id
1 'polypeptide(L)'
;MPTERLPMRKVREVLRLKHACGASDRLIAQSLGIGRTTVGEYLRRASVVGITWPVEVDDAELDRLLFTPAGFYEEPTRPQPDWSRIHGELRRRGVTLVLLWEEYRAEHPDGYGYSRFCDLYGEWRKGVTATMRQTHVAGEKLFVDFAGDTMPVIDGLTGEIRAAHVFVAVLGASNYTFAAARWSEGLADWIGVHVDALAFLGGVPKLIVCDNLKAGVTAACRYEPGINRTYQDMATHYGTSILPARVRRPRDKAKVENGVLIVERFIMARLRNRRFFSLHELNQAIRDLLGDLNARLMRKLGASRREFFEAIDKPALRELPTEPYQYAEWKKCRVAPDYHVDLHGHLYSVPHALIREVLEARMTGTTVELFHRGKRVASHARSAVRNRHTTIAEHMPSSHRRYAEWTPARIDRESERIGPATAGLCAAIMRAKPHPE
;
A
#
# COMPACT_ATOMS: atom_id res chain seq x y z
N MET A 1 -9.65 -24.77 -28.76
CA MET A 1 -8.68 -25.43 -27.86
C MET A 1 -7.73 -26.24 -28.73
N PRO A 2 -6.40 -26.19 -28.51
CA PRO A 2 -5.50 -27.10 -29.25
C PRO A 2 -5.84 -28.52 -28.83
N THR A 3 -6.09 -29.37 -29.83
CA THR A 3 -6.38 -30.78 -29.63
C THR A 3 -5.14 -31.46 -29.06
N GLU A 4 -5.29 -32.19 -27.97
CA GLU A 4 -4.20 -32.92 -27.32
C GLU A 4 -3.60 -33.94 -28.31
N ARG A 5 -2.25 -34.00 -28.42
CA ARG A 5 -1.55 -34.87 -29.33
C ARG A 5 -1.77 -36.34 -28.93
N LEU A 6 -1.94 -37.23 -29.93
CA LEU A 6 -2.02 -38.67 -29.67
C LEU A 6 -0.65 -39.19 -29.20
N PRO A 7 -0.61 -40.14 -28.25
CA PRO A 7 0.62 -40.87 -27.93
C PRO A 7 1.20 -41.57 -29.15
N MET A 8 2.52 -41.57 -29.34
CA MET A 8 3.18 -42.16 -30.53
C MET A 8 2.82 -43.63 -30.73
N ARG A 9 2.56 -44.39 -29.69
CA ARG A 9 2.00 -45.74 -29.77
C ARG A 9 0.71 -45.81 -30.58
N LYS A 10 -0.22 -44.87 -30.40
CA LYS A 10 -1.46 -44.80 -31.20
C LYS A 10 -1.19 -44.39 -32.64
N VAL A 11 -0.22 -43.51 -32.86
CA VAL A 11 0.19 -43.09 -34.19
C VAL A 11 0.78 -44.29 -35.00
N ARG A 12 1.66 -45.08 -34.37
CA ARG A 12 2.16 -46.34 -34.96
C ARG A 12 1.03 -47.29 -35.32
N GLU A 13 0.04 -47.41 -34.46
CA GLU A 13 -1.10 -48.30 -34.72
C GLU A 13 -1.98 -47.78 -35.86
N VAL A 14 -2.15 -46.48 -36.04
CA VAL A 14 -2.79 -45.86 -37.22
C VAL A 14 -2.04 -46.25 -38.49
N LEU A 15 -0.72 -46.13 -38.50
CA LEU A 15 0.13 -46.48 -39.66
C LEU A 15 0.07 -47.98 -39.95
N ARG A 16 0.13 -48.83 -38.94
CA ARG A 16 0.00 -50.28 -39.07
C ARG A 16 -1.34 -50.68 -39.69
N LEU A 17 -2.44 -50.22 -39.14
CA LEU A 17 -3.79 -50.53 -39.62
C LEU A 17 -4.02 -50.05 -41.07
N LYS A 18 -3.43 -48.90 -41.42
CA LYS A 18 -3.54 -48.37 -42.78
C LYS A 18 -2.71 -49.15 -43.79
N HIS A 19 -1.42 -49.36 -43.56
CA HIS A 19 -0.47 -49.84 -44.49
C HIS A 19 -0.34 -51.40 -44.50
N ALA A 20 -0.41 -52.04 -43.32
CA ALA A 20 -0.32 -53.47 -43.19
C ALA A 20 -1.68 -54.17 -43.31
N CYS A 21 -2.77 -53.59 -42.80
CA CYS A 21 -4.09 -54.18 -42.76
C CYS A 21 -5.04 -53.62 -43.84
N GLY A 22 -4.64 -52.59 -44.62
CA GLY A 22 -5.48 -51.94 -45.62
C GLY A 22 -6.79 -51.34 -45.12
N ALA A 23 -6.85 -51.03 -43.83
CA ALA A 23 -8.06 -50.54 -43.16
C ALA A 23 -8.48 -49.14 -43.65
N SER A 24 -9.79 -48.88 -43.74
CA SER A 24 -10.30 -47.57 -44.08
C SER A 24 -10.14 -46.62 -42.89
N ASP A 25 -9.99 -45.33 -43.14
CA ASP A 25 -9.83 -44.29 -42.09
C ASP A 25 -10.99 -44.31 -41.09
N ARG A 26 -12.20 -44.70 -41.54
CA ARG A 26 -13.39 -44.85 -40.67
C ARG A 26 -13.23 -46.05 -39.72
N LEU A 27 -12.71 -47.15 -40.19
CA LEU A 27 -12.48 -48.37 -39.40
C LEU A 27 -11.34 -48.14 -38.40
N ILE A 28 -10.26 -47.45 -38.79
CA ILE A 28 -9.15 -47.07 -37.93
C ILE A 28 -9.64 -46.14 -36.82
N ALA A 29 -10.45 -45.13 -37.14
CA ALA A 29 -11.03 -44.21 -36.18
C ALA A 29 -11.88 -44.93 -35.13
N GLN A 30 -12.72 -45.87 -35.58
CA GLN A 30 -13.57 -46.67 -34.69
C GLN A 30 -12.75 -47.62 -33.82
N SER A 31 -11.75 -48.29 -34.38
CA SER A 31 -10.88 -49.26 -33.68
C SER A 31 -10.05 -48.57 -32.56
N LEU A 32 -9.57 -47.36 -32.78
CA LEU A 32 -8.69 -46.68 -31.85
C LEU A 32 -9.41 -45.64 -30.96
N GLY A 33 -10.72 -45.45 -31.16
CA GLY A 33 -11.52 -44.48 -30.39
C GLY A 33 -11.06 -43.04 -30.62
N ILE A 34 -10.72 -42.67 -31.87
CA ILE A 34 -10.23 -41.33 -32.26
C ILE A 34 -11.06 -40.73 -33.39
N GLY A 35 -10.99 -39.43 -33.60
CA GLY A 35 -11.70 -38.76 -34.67
C GLY A 35 -11.19 -39.19 -36.07
N ARG A 36 -12.08 -39.33 -37.05
CA ARG A 36 -11.70 -39.66 -38.46
C ARG A 36 -10.80 -38.57 -39.06
N THR A 37 -11.06 -37.29 -38.73
CA THR A 37 -10.23 -36.16 -39.16
C THR A 37 -8.81 -36.26 -38.59
N THR A 38 -8.68 -36.73 -37.34
CA THR A 38 -7.39 -36.97 -36.66
C THR A 38 -6.62 -38.08 -37.39
N VAL A 39 -7.27 -39.19 -37.75
CA VAL A 39 -6.64 -40.27 -38.53
C VAL A 39 -6.11 -39.73 -39.85
N GLY A 40 -6.92 -39.01 -40.62
CA GLY A 40 -6.53 -38.42 -41.89
C GLY A 40 -5.35 -37.44 -41.76
N GLU A 41 -5.33 -36.63 -40.72
CA GLU A 41 -4.23 -35.68 -40.48
C GLU A 41 -2.90 -36.38 -40.17
N TYR A 42 -2.89 -37.43 -39.35
CA TYR A 42 -1.68 -38.20 -39.07
C TYR A 42 -1.18 -38.98 -40.30
N LEU A 43 -2.08 -39.56 -41.10
CA LEU A 43 -1.72 -40.22 -42.34
C LEU A 43 -1.15 -39.23 -43.38
N ARG A 44 -1.73 -38.05 -43.49
CA ARG A 44 -1.23 -36.97 -44.35
C ARG A 44 0.19 -36.54 -43.93
N ARG A 45 0.42 -36.32 -42.62
CA ARG A 45 1.74 -35.97 -42.09
C ARG A 45 2.77 -37.07 -42.38
N ALA A 46 2.43 -38.32 -42.11
CA ALA A 46 3.30 -39.46 -42.41
C ALA A 46 3.65 -39.56 -43.91
N SER A 47 2.68 -39.31 -44.79
CA SER A 47 2.89 -39.29 -46.24
C SER A 47 3.85 -38.18 -46.68
N VAL A 48 3.75 -36.96 -46.06
CA VAL A 48 4.63 -35.84 -46.41
C VAL A 48 6.09 -36.12 -46.06
N VAL A 49 6.35 -36.85 -44.96
CA VAL A 49 7.71 -37.20 -44.51
C VAL A 49 8.15 -38.60 -44.99
N GLY A 50 7.36 -39.25 -45.85
CA GLY A 50 7.69 -40.55 -46.44
C GLY A 50 7.66 -41.73 -45.47
N ILE A 51 6.98 -41.61 -44.30
CA ILE A 51 6.89 -42.67 -43.30
C ILE A 51 5.74 -43.63 -43.68
N THR A 52 6.08 -44.92 -43.81
CA THR A 52 5.14 -46.03 -44.05
C THR A 52 5.31 -47.10 -42.96
N TRP A 53 4.66 -48.23 -43.10
CA TRP A 53 4.83 -49.40 -42.24
C TRP A 53 5.75 -50.42 -42.87
N PRO A 54 6.70 -51.05 -42.12
CA PRO A 54 7.00 -50.86 -40.68
C PRO A 54 7.73 -49.55 -40.39
N VAL A 55 7.46 -48.94 -39.19
CA VAL A 55 8.12 -47.72 -38.71
C VAL A 55 9.42 -48.12 -38.01
N GLU A 56 10.56 -47.83 -38.60
CA GLU A 56 11.88 -48.23 -38.10
C GLU A 56 12.50 -47.27 -37.09
N VAL A 57 11.93 -46.04 -36.95
CA VAL A 57 12.42 -45.01 -36.04
C VAL A 57 11.78 -45.14 -34.65
N ASP A 58 12.42 -44.65 -33.62
CA ASP A 58 11.87 -44.61 -32.25
C ASP A 58 10.73 -43.59 -32.10
N ASP A 59 10.08 -43.56 -30.94
CA ASP A 59 8.92 -42.69 -30.69
C ASP A 59 9.31 -41.21 -30.67
N ALA A 60 10.50 -40.87 -30.21
CA ALA A 60 10.96 -39.49 -30.14
C ALA A 60 11.28 -38.94 -31.54
N GLU A 61 11.93 -39.77 -32.36
CA GLU A 61 12.23 -39.45 -33.74
C GLU A 61 10.95 -39.40 -34.59
N LEU A 62 10.00 -40.31 -34.38
CA LEU A 62 8.70 -40.28 -35.02
C LEU A 62 7.91 -39.02 -34.70
N ASP A 63 7.90 -38.58 -33.45
CA ASP A 63 7.25 -37.33 -33.05
C ASP A 63 7.92 -36.13 -33.72
N ARG A 64 9.24 -36.11 -33.77
CA ARG A 64 10.01 -35.07 -34.45
C ARG A 64 9.68 -34.99 -35.93
N LEU A 65 9.68 -36.10 -36.63
CA LEU A 65 9.43 -36.16 -38.08
C LEU A 65 7.99 -35.77 -38.44
N LEU A 66 7.00 -36.17 -37.64
CA LEU A 66 5.60 -35.91 -37.94
C LEU A 66 5.16 -34.47 -37.54
N PHE A 67 5.83 -33.85 -36.58
CA PHE A 67 5.38 -32.58 -36.03
C PHE A 67 6.38 -31.43 -36.19
N THR A 68 7.55 -31.69 -36.78
CA THR A 68 8.36 -30.59 -37.29
C THR A 68 7.65 -30.04 -38.54
N PRO A 69 7.29 -28.74 -38.60
CA PRO A 69 6.65 -28.17 -39.78
C PRO A 69 7.53 -28.42 -41.01
N ALA A 70 6.97 -29.01 -42.09
CA ALA A 70 7.65 -29.09 -43.37
C ALA A 70 7.88 -27.66 -43.88
N GLY A 71 9.12 -27.20 -43.84
CA GLY A 71 9.48 -25.83 -44.13
C GLY A 71 10.24 -25.11 -43.00
N PHE A 72 10.54 -25.76 -41.90
CA PHE A 72 11.69 -25.36 -41.14
C PHE A 72 12.94 -25.69 -41.99
N TYR A 73 13.25 -24.77 -42.92
CA TYR A 73 14.64 -24.50 -43.18
C TYR A 73 15.27 -24.36 -41.81
N GLU A 74 16.35 -25.06 -41.50
CA GLU A 74 17.25 -24.63 -40.46
C GLU A 74 17.53 -23.16 -40.78
N GLU A 75 16.81 -22.21 -40.13
CA GLU A 75 17.31 -20.83 -40.10
C GLU A 75 18.74 -20.99 -39.64
N PRO A 76 19.73 -20.46 -40.35
CA PRO A 76 21.10 -20.58 -39.97
C PRO A 76 21.12 -20.16 -38.49
N THR A 77 21.54 -21.07 -37.58
CA THR A 77 21.47 -20.87 -36.13
C THR A 77 22.25 -19.63 -35.84
N ARG A 78 21.53 -18.51 -35.73
CA ARG A 78 22.15 -17.21 -35.48
C ARG A 78 22.98 -17.33 -34.22
N PRO A 79 24.23 -16.81 -34.21
CA PRO A 79 25.10 -16.94 -33.06
C PRO A 79 24.39 -16.50 -31.79
N GLN A 80 24.30 -17.37 -30.81
CA GLN A 80 23.64 -17.06 -29.56
C GLN A 80 24.51 -16.07 -28.78
N PRO A 81 23.97 -14.93 -28.28
CA PRO A 81 24.69 -14.03 -27.41
C PRO A 81 25.07 -14.71 -26.09
N ASP A 82 26.22 -14.38 -25.54
CA ASP A 82 26.57 -14.76 -24.18
C ASP A 82 25.76 -13.92 -23.17
N TRP A 83 24.60 -14.46 -22.81
CA TRP A 83 23.67 -13.80 -21.88
C TRP A 83 24.27 -13.58 -20.49
N SER A 84 25.20 -14.42 -20.05
CA SER A 84 25.86 -14.29 -18.76
C SER A 84 26.79 -13.07 -18.75
N ARG A 85 27.59 -12.91 -19.81
CA ARG A 85 28.46 -11.72 -20.02
C ARG A 85 27.61 -10.47 -20.15
N ILE A 86 26.56 -10.47 -20.99
CA ILE A 86 25.62 -9.34 -21.18
C ILE A 86 25.01 -8.92 -19.84
N HIS A 87 24.54 -9.87 -19.05
CA HIS A 87 23.97 -9.59 -17.73
C HIS A 87 24.99 -8.99 -16.74
N GLY A 88 26.23 -9.41 -16.82
CA GLY A 88 27.34 -8.87 -16.05
C GLY A 88 27.66 -7.42 -16.42
N GLU A 89 27.76 -7.14 -17.72
CA GLU A 89 28.06 -5.79 -18.26
C GLU A 89 26.97 -4.77 -17.96
N LEU A 90 25.69 -5.15 -17.98
CA LEU A 90 24.57 -4.28 -17.62
C LEU A 90 24.61 -3.73 -16.18
N ARG A 91 25.47 -4.28 -15.29
CA ARG A 91 25.68 -3.76 -13.94
C ARG A 91 26.62 -2.56 -13.92
N ARG A 92 27.38 -2.32 -14.98
CA ARG A 92 28.29 -1.18 -15.10
C ARG A 92 27.52 0.11 -15.42
N ARG A 93 27.97 1.19 -14.83
CA ARG A 93 27.33 2.50 -15.04
C ARG A 93 27.44 2.94 -16.52
N GLY A 94 26.31 3.28 -17.12
CA GLY A 94 26.26 3.76 -18.50
C GLY A 94 26.14 2.67 -19.57
N VAL A 95 26.25 1.39 -19.22
CA VAL A 95 26.05 0.27 -20.15
C VAL A 95 24.55 0.00 -20.30
N THR A 96 24.09 0.00 -21.54
CA THR A 96 22.69 -0.23 -21.89
C THR A 96 22.54 -1.50 -22.75
N LEU A 97 21.33 -2.06 -22.77
CA LEU A 97 21.05 -3.23 -23.60
C LEU A 97 21.21 -2.93 -25.10
N VAL A 98 20.97 -1.68 -25.52
CA VAL A 98 21.18 -1.22 -26.91
C VAL A 98 22.67 -1.28 -27.26
N LEU A 99 23.56 -0.76 -26.40
CA LEU A 99 24.99 -0.79 -26.61
C LEU A 99 25.50 -2.25 -26.74
N LEU A 100 25.09 -3.12 -25.84
CA LEU A 100 25.49 -4.53 -25.88
C LEU A 100 24.91 -5.30 -27.10
N TRP A 101 23.77 -4.89 -27.59
CA TRP A 101 23.24 -5.39 -28.85
C TRP A 101 24.05 -4.87 -30.05
N GLU A 102 24.46 -3.60 -30.06
CA GLU A 102 25.31 -3.04 -31.10
C GLU A 102 26.66 -3.75 -31.15
N GLU A 103 27.30 -4.01 -29.99
CA GLU A 103 28.53 -4.79 -29.88
C GLU A 103 28.34 -6.23 -30.44
N TYR A 104 27.25 -6.91 -30.03
CA TYR A 104 26.89 -8.23 -30.53
C TYR A 104 26.69 -8.20 -32.06
N ARG A 105 26.05 -7.17 -32.61
CA ARG A 105 25.84 -7.02 -34.05
C ARG A 105 27.11 -6.72 -34.83
N ALA A 106 28.05 -6.02 -34.21
CA ALA A 106 29.36 -5.78 -34.80
C ALA A 106 30.19 -7.08 -34.92
N GLU A 107 30.12 -7.97 -33.92
CA GLU A 107 30.74 -9.30 -33.96
C GLU A 107 29.99 -10.27 -34.87
N HIS A 108 28.65 -10.12 -34.97
CA HIS A 108 27.74 -11.02 -35.70
C HIS A 108 26.78 -10.23 -36.61
N PRO A 109 27.20 -9.83 -37.81
CA PRO A 109 26.37 -9.07 -38.75
C PRO A 109 25.00 -9.69 -39.08
N ASP A 110 24.92 -11.02 -39.08
CA ASP A 110 23.68 -11.79 -39.30
C ASP A 110 22.95 -12.19 -38.03
N GLY A 111 23.38 -11.64 -36.87
CA GLY A 111 22.80 -11.89 -35.54
C GLY A 111 21.36 -11.43 -35.41
N TYR A 112 20.82 -11.57 -34.18
CA TYR A 112 19.44 -11.20 -33.89
C TYR A 112 19.21 -9.67 -34.00
N GLY A 113 18.03 -9.28 -34.51
CA GLY A 113 17.56 -7.89 -34.40
C GLY A 113 17.26 -7.49 -32.95
N TYR A 114 17.26 -6.19 -32.66
CA TYR A 114 17.17 -5.66 -31.29
C TYR A 114 15.98 -6.19 -30.49
N SER A 115 14.77 -6.19 -31.08
CA SER A 115 13.57 -6.69 -30.38
C SER A 115 13.72 -8.16 -29.96
N ARG A 116 14.19 -9.03 -30.88
CA ARG A 116 14.39 -10.45 -30.57
C ARG A 116 15.52 -10.68 -29.56
N PHE A 117 16.58 -9.87 -29.64
CA PHE A 117 17.66 -9.87 -28.65
C PHE A 117 17.15 -9.53 -27.26
N CYS A 118 16.30 -8.50 -27.11
CA CYS A 118 15.65 -8.16 -25.87
C CYS A 118 14.75 -9.26 -25.33
N ASP A 119 13.93 -9.88 -26.18
CA ASP A 119 13.06 -10.99 -25.81
C ASP A 119 13.85 -12.20 -25.29
N LEU A 120 14.88 -12.62 -26.02
CA LEU A 120 15.75 -13.74 -25.62
C LEU A 120 16.49 -13.46 -24.31
N TYR A 121 17.01 -12.23 -24.14
CA TYR A 121 17.59 -11.81 -22.86
C TYR A 121 16.56 -11.85 -21.73
N GLY A 122 15.33 -11.39 -22.00
CA GLY A 122 14.23 -11.43 -21.04
C GLY A 122 13.88 -12.86 -20.61
N GLU A 123 13.83 -13.80 -21.55
CA GLU A 123 13.60 -15.23 -21.29
C GLU A 123 14.73 -15.85 -20.47
N TRP A 124 15.98 -15.64 -20.88
CA TRP A 124 17.17 -16.11 -20.14
C TRP A 124 17.21 -15.56 -18.72
N ARG A 125 16.94 -14.25 -18.54
CA ARG A 125 16.92 -13.59 -17.23
C ARG A 125 15.90 -14.20 -16.27
N LYS A 126 14.75 -14.67 -16.79
CA LYS A 126 13.74 -15.35 -15.95
C LYS A 126 14.28 -16.66 -15.36
N GLY A 127 15.14 -17.37 -16.09
CA GLY A 127 15.76 -18.63 -15.64
C GLY A 127 16.87 -18.44 -14.63
N VAL A 128 17.59 -17.31 -14.68
CA VAL A 128 18.76 -17.04 -13.82
C VAL A 128 18.44 -16.32 -12.53
N THR A 129 17.31 -15.59 -12.47
CA THR A 129 16.93 -14.83 -11.29
C THR A 129 16.27 -15.73 -10.26
N ALA A 130 17.05 -16.32 -9.36
CA ALA A 130 16.52 -17.00 -8.19
C ALA A 130 15.63 -16.03 -7.39
N THR A 131 14.35 -16.34 -7.24
CA THR A 131 13.42 -15.55 -6.44
C THR A 131 13.25 -16.23 -5.10
N MET A 132 13.73 -15.59 -4.01
CA MET A 132 13.51 -16.11 -2.67
C MET A 132 12.03 -16.03 -2.34
N ARG A 133 11.43 -17.17 -2.03
CA ARG A 133 10.04 -17.23 -1.58
C ARG A 133 9.93 -16.57 -0.22
N GLN A 134 9.18 -15.48 -0.12
CA GLN A 134 8.92 -14.82 1.15
C GLN A 134 7.83 -15.58 1.90
N THR A 135 8.12 -15.97 3.14
CA THR A 135 7.12 -16.46 4.10
C THR A 135 6.59 -15.29 4.91
N HIS A 136 5.28 -15.21 5.06
CA HIS A 136 4.62 -14.21 5.88
C HIS A 136 4.00 -14.89 7.09
N VAL A 137 4.37 -14.42 8.28
CA VAL A 137 3.83 -14.91 9.54
C VAL A 137 2.47 -14.24 9.79
N ALA A 138 1.52 -15.00 10.28
CA ALA A 138 0.18 -14.50 10.60
C ALA A 138 0.24 -13.38 11.66
N GLY A 139 -0.57 -12.33 11.48
CA GLY A 139 -0.63 -11.17 12.36
C GLY A 139 0.64 -10.32 12.40
N GLU A 140 1.67 -10.63 11.58
CA GLU A 140 2.95 -9.92 11.65
C GLU A 140 2.92 -8.61 10.87
N LYS A 141 2.57 -8.65 9.58
CA LYS A 141 2.76 -7.50 8.66
C LYS A 141 1.46 -7.10 7.96
N LEU A 142 1.15 -5.82 8.04
CA LEU A 142 0.18 -5.14 7.19
C LEU A 142 0.94 -4.28 6.19
N PHE A 143 0.80 -4.55 4.92
CA PHE A 143 1.39 -3.79 3.83
C PHE A 143 0.40 -2.74 3.36
N VAL A 144 0.84 -1.48 3.25
CA VAL A 144 -0.03 -0.34 2.93
C VAL A 144 0.55 0.52 1.83
N ASP A 145 -0.32 1.01 0.92
CA ASP A 145 0.04 1.94 -0.15
C ASP A 145 -1.20 2.64 -0.70
N PHE A 146 -1.01 3.72 -1.48
CA PHE A 146 -2.06 4.25 -2.33
C PHE A 146 -1.99 3.63 -3.73
N ALA A 147 -3.14 3.46 -4.37
CA ALA A 147 -3.20 3.13 -5.79
C ALA A 147 -2.67 4.31 -6.63
N GLY A 148 -2.01 4.00 -7.75
CA GLY A 148 -1.49 5.03 -8.64
C GLY A 148 -2.58 5.83 -9.34
N ASP A 149 -3.70 5.17 -9.65
CA ASP A 149 -4.87 5.78 -10.27
C ASP A 149 -5.83 6.35 -9.20
N THR A 150 -6.57 7.40 -9.58
CA THR A 150 -7.58 8.03 -8.74
C THR A 150 -8.99 7.78 -9.25
N MET A 151 -10.00 7.94 -8.39
CA MET A 151 -11.41 7.84 -8.75
C MET A 151 -12.06 9.23 -8.79
N PRO A 152 -12.80 9.59 -9.86
CA PRO A 152 -13.48 10.87 -9.94
C PRO A 152 -14.73 10.88 -9.05
N VAL A 153 -14.92 11.95 -8.30
CA VAL A 153 -16.13 12.26 -7.53
C VAL A 153 -16.62 13.64 -7.94
N ILE A 154 -17.89 13.75 -8.29
CA ILE A 154 -18.53 14.97 -8.79
C ILE A 154 -19.19 15.68 -7.61
N ASP A 155 -18.89 16.95 -7.43
CA ASP A 155 -19.67 17.79 -6.51
C ASP A 155 -21.07 18.03 -7.08
N GLY A 156 -22.09 17.55 -6.36
CA GLY A 156 -23.49 17.61 -6.84
C GLY A 156 -24.05 19.03 -6.98
N LEU A 157 -23.43 20.03 -6.36
CA LEU A 157 -23.86 21.43 -6.41
C LEU A 157 -23.13 22.22 -7.50
N THR A 158 -21.82 22.03 -7.60
CA THR A 158 -20.96 22.82 -8.50
C THR A 158 -20.65 22.11 -9.82
N GLY A 159 -20.79 20.77 -9.87
CA GLY A 159 -20.36 19.95 -11.00
C GLY A 159 -18.85 19.76 -11.07
N GLU A 160 -18.09 20.28 -10.11
CA GLU A 160 -16.63 20.12 -10.06
C GLU A 160 -16.25 18.66 -9.85
N ILE A 161 -15.24 18.18 -10.60
CA ILE A 161 -14.72 16.82 -10.47
C ILE A 161 -13.47 16.86 -9.57
N ARG A 162 -13.53 16.16 -8.45
CA ARG A 162 -12.41 15.99 -7.53
C ARG A 162 -11.87 14.55 -7.62
N ALA A 163 -10.55 14.42 -7.67
CA ALA A 163 -9.89 13.13 -7.63
C ALA A 163 -9.85 12.59 -6.20
N ALA A 164 -10.31 11.35 -6.00
CA ALA A 164 -10.19 10.64 -4.75
C ALA A 164 -9.09 9.57 -4.87
N HIS A 165 -8.15 9.55 -3.93
CA HIS A 165 -7.05 8.60 -3.85
C HIS A 165 -7.53 7.33 -3.14
N VAL A 166 -7.21 6.16 -3.68
CA VAL A 166 -7.62 4.87 -3.11
C VAL A 166 -6.47 4.25 -2.32
N PHE A 167 -6.64 4.19 -1.02
CA PHE A 167 -5.72 3.50 -0.12
C PHE A 167 -5.99 2.00 -0.11
N VAL A 168 -4.93 1.21 -0.04
CA VAL A 168 -4.97 -0.26 0.00
C VAL A 168 -4.12 -0.76 1.16
N ALA A 169 -4.67 -1.66 1.95
CA ALA A 169 -3.95 -2.38 3.01
C ALA A 169 -4.15 -3.88 2.86
N VAL A 170 -3.06 -4.66 2.93
CA VAL A 170 -3.08 -6.11 2.71
C VAL A 170 -2.30 -6.82 3.80
N LEU A 171 -2.93 -7.78 4.48
CA LEU A 171 -2.25 -8.66 5.44
C LEU A 171 -1.30 -9.64 4.72
N GLY A 172 -0.13 -9.84 5.31
CA GLY A 172 0.93 -10.64 4.71
C GLY A 172 0.54 -12.09 4.47
N ALA A 173 -0.03 -12.78 5.46
CA ALA A 173 -0.31 -14.21 5.41
C ALA A 173 -1.60 -14.53 4.64
N SER A 174 -2.74 -13.97 5.02
CA SER A 174 -4.06 -14.27 4.41
C SER A 174 -4.31 -13.58 3.07
N ASN A 175 -3.57 -12.52 2.73
CA ASN A 175 -3.92 -11.56 1.69
C ASN A 175 -5.26 -10.83 1.93
N TYR A 176 -5.79 -10.85 3.16
CA TYR A 176 -7.01 -10.12 3.47
C TYR A 176 -6.79 -8.63 3.21
N THR A 177 -7.68 -8.04 2.42
CA THR A 177 -7.48 -6.72 1.82
C THR A 177 -8.52 -5.75 2.37
N PHE A 178 -8.06 -4.55 2.70
CA PHE A 178 -8.87 -3.36 2.95
C PHE A 178 -8.57 -2.32 1.87
N ALA A 179 -9.59 -1.57 1.47
CA ALA A 179 -9.45 -0.42 0.59
C ALA A 179 -10.47 0.67 0.95
N ALA A 180 -10.06 1.93 0.87
CA ALA A 180 -10.93 3.08 1.08
C ALA A 180 -10.42 4.31 0.31
N ALA A 181 -11.33 5.16 -0.16
CA ALA A 181 -11.00 6.40 -0.83
C ALA A 181 -10.84 7.56 0.17
N ARG A 182 -9.90 8.47 -0.13
CA ARG A 182 -9.62 9.72 0.60
C ARG A 182 -9.45 10.87 -0.38
N TRP A 183 -9.61 12.10 0.10
CA TRP A 183 -9.43 13.29 -0.73
C TRP A 183 -7.98 13.60 -1.04
N SER A 184 -7.05 13.13 -0.23
CA SER A 184 -5.62 13.39 -0.42
C SER A 184 -4.75 12.26 0.15
N GLU A 185 -3.48 12.27 -0.21
CA GLU A 185 -2.43 11.45 0.42
C GLU A 185 -1.77 12.20 1.61
N GLY A 186 -2.39 13.31 2.06
CA GLY A 186 -1.89 14.11 3.16
C GLY A 186 -1.92 13.35 4.50
N LEU A 187 -1.16 13.85 5.47
CA LEU A 187 -0.95 13.17 6.74
C LEU A 187 -2.26 12.85 7.50
N ALA A 188 -3.23 13.77 7.48
CA ALA A 188 -4.52 13.56 8.15
C ALA A 188 -5.32 12.41 7.53
N ASP A 189 -5.40 12.38 6.18
CA ASP A 189 -6.08 11.31 5.45
C ASP A 189 -5.34 9.97 5.60
N TRP A 190 -3.99 10.02 5.55
CA TRP A 190 -3.12 8.87 5.79
C TRP A 190 -3.36 8.23 7.16
N ILE A 191 -3.37 9.02 8.22
CA ILE A 191 -3.64 8.54 9.58
C ILE A 191 -5.09 8.02 9.69
N GLY A 192 -6.05 8.80 9.20
CA GLY A 192 -7.47 8.43 9.27
C GLY A 192 -7.77 7.10 8.58
N VAL A 193 -7.16 6.85 7.42
CA VAL A 193 -7.38 5.59 6.70
C VAL A 193 -6.71 4.39 7.36
N HIS A 194 -5.61 4.59 8.11
CA HIS A 194 -5.03 3.54 8.94
C HIS A 194 -5.93 3.16 10.11
N VAL A 195 -6.54 4.15 10.77
CA VAL A 195 -7.53 3.93 11.84
C VAL A 195 -8.69 3.08 11.31
N ASP A 196 -9.22 3.43 10.14
CA ASP A 196 -10.30 2.66 9.50
C ASP A 196 -9.86 1.24 9.11
N ALA A 197 -8.63 1.08 8.60
CA ALA A 197 -8.10 -0.23 8.24
C ALA A 197 -7.96 -1.14 9.47
N LEU A 198 -7.43 -0.63 10.58
CA LEU A 198 -7.31 -1.40 11.82
C LEU A 198 -8.67 -1.74 12.41
N ALA A 199 -9.63 -0.82 12.37
CA ALA A 199 -11.02 -1.09 12.77
C ALA A 199 -11.67 -2.16 11.90
N PHE A 200 -11.47 -2.13 10.57
CA PHE A 200 -11.96 -3.15 9.63
C PHE A 200 -11.36 -4.53 9.90
N LEU A 201 -10.07 -4.59 10.24
CA LEU A 201 -9.38 -5.84 10.61
C LEU A 201 -9.83 -6.37 11.98
N GLY A 202 -10.39 -5.51 12.84
CA GLY A 202 -10.75 -5.87 14.21
C GLY A 202 -9.54 -6.21 15.08
N GLY A 203 -8.34 -5.73 14.74
CA GLY A 203 -7.12 -5.99 15.48
C GLY A 203 -5.89 -5.30 14.89
N VAL A 204 -4.78 -5.41 15.59
CA VAL A 204 -3.53 -4.67 15.30
C VAL A 204 -2.41 -5.62 14.91
N PRO A 205 -1.81 -5.49 13.69
CA PRO A 205 -0.63 -6.24 13.28
C PRO A 205 0.61 -5.76 14.05
N LYS A 206 1.64 -6.59 14.13
CA LYS A 206 2.92 -6.23 14.78
C LYS A 206 3.63 -5.10 14.05
N LEU A 207 3.57 -5.10 12.71
CA LEU A 207 4.28 -4.16 11.84
C LEU A 207 3.33 -3.62 10.75
N ILE A 208 3.43 -2.33 10.47
CA ILE A 208 2.86 -1.69 9.28
C ILE A 208 4.00 -1.38 8.33
N VAL A 209 3.96 -1.99 7.14
CA VAL A 209 4.97 -1.79 6.08
C VAL A 209 4.43 -0.80 5.07
N CYS A 210 5.03 0.39 5.00
CA CYS A 210 4.64 1.46 4.07
C CYS A 210 5.79 1.82 3.13
N ASP A 211 5.47 2.52 2.02
CA ASP A 211 6.50 3.18 1.22
C ASP A 211 7.05 4.43 1.92
N ASN A 212 8.12 4.98 1.32
CA ASN A 212 8.69 6.27 1.71
C ASN A 212 7.78 7.45 1.29
N LEU A 213 6.48 7.35 1.56
CA LEU A 213 5.52 8.41 1.31
C LEU A 213 5.86 9.62 2.18
N LYS A 214 5.89 10.83 1.61
CA LYS A 214 6.23 12.07 2.36
C LYS A 214 5.32 12.31 3.57
N ALA A 215 4.09 11.83 3.53
CA ALA A 215 3.17 11.90 4.67
C ALA A 215 3.60 11.01 5.85
N GLY A 216 4.19 9.85 5.58
CA GLY A 216 4.61 8.89 6.61
C GLY A 216 6.09 9.01 7.00
N VAL A 217 6.94 9.46 6.08
CA VAL A 217 8.40 9.47 6.25
C VAL A 217 8.96 10.86 5.92
N THR A 218 9.54 11.53 6.92
CA THR A 218 10.10 12.88 6.78
C THR A 218 11.51 12.86 6.18
N ALA A 219 12.24 11.75 6.33
CA ALA A 219 13.58 11.57 5.77
C ALA A 219 13.74 10.12 5.28
N ALA A 220 13.90 9.95 3.96
CA ALA A 220 14.20 8.66 3.36
C ALA A 220 15.69 8.34 3.54
N CYS A 221 16.04 7.61 4.60
CA CYS A 221 17.38 7.09 4.83
C CYS A 221 17.39 5.57 4.78
N ARG A 222 18.48 4.98 4.26
CA ARG A 222 18.61 3.52 4.16
C ARG A 222 18.72 2.83 5.53
N TYR A 223 19.27 3.53 6.51
CA TYR A 223 19.58 2.98 7.83
C TYR A 223 18.65 3.49 8.94
N GLU A 224 18.24 4.76 8.88
CA GLU A 224 17.36 5.40 9.85
C GLU A 224 16.34 6.30 9.13
N PRO A 225 15.23 5.76 8.61
CA PRO A 225 14.19 6.58 8.01
C PRO A 225 13.50 7.42 9.08
N GLY A 226 13.46 8.75 8.87
CA GLY A 226 12.70 9.65 9.74
C GLY A 226 11.20 9.42 9.59
N ILE A 227 10.57 8.77 10.57
CA ILE A 227 9.13 8.61 10.59
C ILE A 227 8.49 9.91 11.07
N ASN A 228 7.37 10.32 10.44
CA ASN A 228 6.62 11.48 10.87
C ASN A 228 6.13 11.29 12.32
N ARG A 229 6.28 12.35 13.17
CA ARG A 229 5.94 12.31 14.59
C ARG A 229 4.49 11.88 14.84
N THR A 230 3.54 12.38 14.07
CA THR A 230 2.13 12.02 14.19
C THR A 230 1.87 10.56 13.83
N TYR A 231 2.56 10.05 12.79
CA TYR A 231 2.46 8.64 12.40
C TYR A 231 3.06 7.71 13.46
N GLN A 232 4.19 8.14 14.08
CA GLN A 232 4.77 7.43 15.22
C GLN A 232 3.85 7.43 16.44
N ASP A 233 3.15 8.56 16.72
CA ASP A 233 2.18 8.68 17.81
C ASP A 233 1.01 7.70 17.62
N MET A 234 0.46 7.62 16.39
CA MET A 234 -0.55 6.63 16.05
C MET A 234 -0.04 5.19 16.25
N ALA A 235 1.17 4.88 15.78
CA ALA A 235 1.74 3.55 15.94
C ALA A 235 1.93 3.19 17.42
N THR A 236 2.35 4.13 18.25
CA THR A 236 2.47 3.97 19.70
C THR A 236 1.12 3.72 20.36
N HIS A 237 0.08 4.47 19.97
CA HIS A 237 -1.29 4.29 20.48
C HIS A 237 -1.81 2.87 20.24
N TYR A 238 -1.61 2.35 19.04
CA TYR A 238 -2.01 0.97 18.67
C TYR A 238 -0.99 -0.08 19.13
N GLY A 239 0.16 0.31 19.66
CA GLY A 239 1.25 -0.60 20.03
C GLY A 239 1.83 -1.35 18.83
N THR A 240 1.80 -0.79 17.62
CA THR A 240 2.42 -1.34 16.40
C THR A 240 3.72 -0.61 16.08
N SER A 241 4.48 -1.12 15.12
CA SER A 241 5.68 -0.45 14.65
C SER A 241 5.56 -0.18 13.13
N ILE A 242 6.12 0.96 12.70
CA ILE A 242 6.16 1.33 11.29
C ILE A 242 7.49 0.87 10.70
N LEU A 243 7.43 0.15 9.59
CA LEU A 243 8.59 -0.32 8.84
C LEU A 243 8.55 0.27 7.43
N PRO A 244 9.24 1.38 7.16
CA PRO A 244 9.37 1.90 5.82
C PRO A 244 10.09 0.91 4.91
N ALA A 245 9.58 0.70 3.69
CA ALA A 245 10.21 -0.16 2.71
C ALA A 245 11.59 0.40 2.32
N ARG A 246 12.57 -0.51 2.14
CA ARG A 246 13.94 -0.11 1.80
C ARG A 246 14.00 0.53 0.41
N VAL A 247 14.70 1.66 0.32
CA VAL A 247 14.93 2.36 -0.95
C VAL A 247 15.59 1.41 -1.96
N ARG A 248 15.07 1.38 -3.21
CA ARG A 248 15.55 0.54 -4.32
C ARG A 248 15.50 -0.98 -4.09
N ARG A 249 14.59 -1.45 -3.22
CA ARG A 249 14.30 -2.87 -3.04
C ARG A 249 12.84 -3.20 -3.35
N PRO A 250 12.42 -3.27 -4.63
CA PRO A 250 11.02 -3.50 -5.03
C PRO A 250 10.44 -4.81 -4.48
N ARG A 251 11.30 -5.80 -4.19
CA ARG A 251 10.86 -7.08 -3.59
C ARG A 251 10.23 -6.94 -2.21
N ASP A 252 10.61 -5.93 -1.43
CA ASP A 252 10.04 -5.67 -0.10
C ASP A 252 8.57 -5.25 -0.20
N LYS A 253 8.15 -4.72 -1.37
CA LYS A 253 6.81 -4.22 -1.67
C LYS A 253 5.95 -5.15 -2.53
N ALA A 254 6.52 -6.20 -3.11
CA ALA A 254 5.82 -7.07 -4.08
C ALA A 254 4.42 -7.51 -3.59
N LYS A 255 4.23 -7.60 -2.27
CA LYS A 255 2.96 -7.96 -1.65
C LYS A 255 1.91 -6.86 -1.80
N VAL A 256 2.25 -5.61 -1.46
CA VAL A 256 1.30 -4.48 -1.57
C VAL A 256 1.10 -4.08 -3.03
N GLU A 257 2.14 -4.08 -3.86
CA GLU A 257 2.03 -3.80 -5.30
C GLU A 257 1.04 -4.76 -5.96
N ASN A 258 1.13 -6.06 -5.64
CA ASN A 258 0.15 -7.04 -6.11
C ASN A 258 -1.25 -6.80 -5.53
N GLY A 259 -1.35 -6.37 -4.26
CA GLY A 259 -2.60 -5.99 -3.62
C GLY A 259 -3.25 -4.78 -4.27
N VAL A 260 -2.48 -3.73 -4.54
CA VAL A 260 -2.92 -2.53 -5.28
C VAL A 260 -3.44 -2.92 -6.66
N LEU A 261 -2.67 -3.69 -7.43
CA LEU A 261 -3.06 -4.17 -8.75
C LEU A 261 -4.38 -4.98 -8.74
N ILE A 262 -4.60 -5.77 -7.69
CA ILE A 262 -5.85 -6.52 -7.51
C ILE A 262 -7.01 -5.54 -7.23
N VAL A 263 -6.83 -4.54 -6.39
CA VAL A 263 -7.85 -3.52 -6.08
C VAL A 263 -8.16 -2.69 -7.33
N GLU A 264 -7.16 -2.24 -8.06
CA GLU A 264 -7.34 -1.53 -9.33
C GLU A 264 -8.16 -2.34 -10.33
N ARG A 265 -7.81 -3.59 -10.56
CA ARG A 265 -8.48 -4.46 -11.54
C ARG A 265 -9.85 -4.96 -11.08
N PHE A 266 -10.02 -5.23 -9.80
CA PHE A 266 -11.27 -5.83 -9.30
C PHE A 266 -12.28 -4.80 -8.79
N ILE A 267 -11.82 -3.71 -8.18
CA ILE A 267 -12.68 -2.67 -7.61
C ILE A 267 -12.74 -1.46 -8.55
N MET A 268 -11.64 -0.76 -8.76
CA MET A 268 -11.63 0.50 -9.51
C MET A 268 -12.10 0.31 -10.96
N ALA A 269 -11.58 -0.72 -11.66
CA ALA A 269 -12.00 -1.00 -13.03
C ALA A 269 -13.50 -1.34 -13.16
N ARG A 270 -14.12 -1.95 -12.15
CA ARG A 270 -15.58 -2.21 -12.14
C ARG A 270 -16.37 -0.95 -11.90
N LEU A 271 -15.84 -0.01 -11.12
CA LEU A 271 -16.49 1.26 -10.79
C LEU A 271 -16.25 2.36 -11.85
N ARG A 272 -15.37 2.16 -12.85
CA ARG A 272 -14.93 3.17 -13.82
C ARG A 272 -16.04 3.91 -14.57
N ASN A 273 -17.16 3.26 -14.80
CA ASN A 273 -18.33 3.83 -15.51
C ASN A 273 -19.42 4.34 -14.57
N ARG A 274 -19.26 4.18 -13.26
CA ARG A 274 -20.19 4.66 -12.26
C ARG A 274 -19.83 6.09 -11.86
N ARG A 275 -20.84 6.95 -11.72
CA ARG A 275 -20.68 8.34 -11.25
C ARG A 275 -20.97 8.38 -9.75
N PHE A 276 -20.11 9.09 -9.02
CA PHE A 276 -20.22 9.28 -7.57
C PHE A 276 -20.34 10.75 -7.25
N PHE A 277 -21.27 11.10 -6.37
CA PHE A 277 -21.53 12.47 -5.95
C PHE A 277 -21.04 12.78 -4.53
N SER A 278 -20.47 11.79 -3.86
CA SER A 278 -19.81 11.97 -2.57
C SER A 278 -18.74 10.90 -2.35
N LEU A 279 -17.75 11.25 -1.50
CA LEU A 279 -16.75 10.29 -1.06
C LEU A 279 -17.38 9.12 -0.27
N HIS A 280 -18.48 9.40 0.44
CA HIS A 280 -19.23 8.37 1.16
C HIS A 280 -19.82 7.32 0.22
N GLU A 281 -20.46 7.76 -0.86
CA GLU A 281 -21.03 6.88 -1.89
C GLU A 281 -19.95 6.02 -2.56
N LEU A 282 -18.81 6.63 -2.92
CA LEU A 282 -17.68 5.91 -3.47
C LEU A 282 -17.16 4.86 -2.47
N ASN A 283 -16.97 5.23 -1.21
CA ASN A 283 -16.51 4.31 -0.17
C ASN A 283 -17.50 3.18 0.10
N GLN A 284 -18.81 3.42 -0.01
CA GLN A 284 -19.80 2.36 0.10
C GLN A 284 -19.65 1.35 -1.04
N ALA A 285 -19.53 1.81 -2.29
CA ALA A 285 -19.33 0.96 -3.45
C ALA A 285 -18.00 0.16 -3.37
N ILE A 286 -16.94 0.78 -2.85
CA ILE A 286 -15.66 0.09 -2.58
C ILE A 286 -15.87 -1.01 -1.54
N ARG A 287 -16.57 -0.75 -0.43
CA ARG A 287 -16.83 -1.74 0.64
C ARG A 287 -17.61 -2.96 0.13
N ASP A 288 -18.61 -2.75 -0.71
CA ASP A 288 -19.42 -3.82 -1.28
C ASP A 288 -18.53 -4.75 -2.13
N LEU A 289 -17.76 -4.19 -3.07
CA LEU A 289 -16.84 -4.96 -3.91
C LEU A 289 -15.67 -5.58 -3.12
N LEU A 290 -15.25 -4.94 -2.05
CA LEU A 290 -14.22 -5.45 -1.14
C LEU A 290 -14.70 -6.71 -0.40
N GLY A 291 -15.99 -6.74 -0.03
CA GLY A 291 -16.65 -7.94 0.51
C GLY A 291 -16.56 -9.11 -0.46
N ASP A 292 -16.90 -8.88 -1.72
CA ASP A 292 -16.82 -9.87 -2.80
C ASP A 292 -15.38 -10.33 -3.07
N LEU A 293 -14.44 -9.37 -3.10
CA LEU A 293 -13.01 -9.67 -3.29
C LEU A 293 -12.47 -10.60 -2.21
N ASN A 294 -12.78 -10.30 -0.95
CA ASN A 294 -12.31 -11.07 0.19
C ASN A 294 -13.00 -12.44 0.32
N ALA A 295 -14.24 -12.57 -0.16
CA ALA A 295 -14.96 -13.83 -0.19
C ALA A 295 -14.59 -14.72 -1.39
N ARG A 296 -13.91 -14.16 -2.42
CA ARG A 296 -13.58 -14.90 -3.64
C ARG A 296 -12.52 -15.96 -3.40
N LEU A 297 -12.77 -17.18 -3.92
CA LEU A 297 -11.82 -18.29 -3.89
C LEU A 297 -10.50 -17.94 -4.62
N MET A 298 -9.39 -18.10 -3.95
CA MET A 298 -8.05 -18.01 -4.53
C MET A 298 -7.65 -19.36 -5.12
N ARG A 299 -7.71 -19.52 -6.46
CA ARG A 299 -7.50 -20.80 -7.17
C ARG A 299 -6.24 -21.56 -6.75
N LYS A 300 -5.14 -20.87 -6.46
CA LYS A 300 -3.86 -21.49 -6.08
C LYS A 300 -3.83 -21.99 -4.63
N LEU A 301 -4.68 -21.45 -3.76
CA LEU A 301 -4.68 -21.73 -2.32
C LEU A 301 -5.90 -22.54 -1.88
N GLY A 302 -6.91 -22.68 -2.73
CA GLY A 302 -8.10 -23.47 -2.45
C GLY A 302 -9.08 -22.88 -1.43
N ALA A 303 -8.83 -21.66 -0.95
CA ALA A 303 -9.68 -20.95 0.02
C ALA A 303 -9.76 -19.46 -0.30
N SER A 304 -10.72 -18.75 0.29
CA SER A 304 -10.87 -17.29 0.17
C SER A 304 -9.91 -16.54 1.10
N ARG A 305 -9.73 -15.23 0.84
CA ARG A 305 -8.96 -14.35 1.75
C ARG A 305 -9.60 -14.27 3.13
N ARG A 306 -10.94 -14.26 3.18
CA ARG A 306 -11.70 -14.21 4.42
C ARG A 306 -11.48 -15.47 5.25
N GLU A 307 -11.57 -16.65 4.66
CA GLU A 307 -11.31 -17.92 5.36
C GLU A 307 -9.90 -17.98 5.94
N PHE A 308 -8.88 -17.59 5.14
CA PHE A 308 -7.52 -17.50 5.67
C PHE A 308 -7.37 -16.45 6.76
N PHE A 309 -8.03 -15.30 6.62
CA PHE A 309 -7.99 -14.27 7.65
C PHE A 309 -8.57 -14.78 8.98
N GLU A 310 -9.75 -15.36 8.94
CA GLU A 310 -10.42 -15.87 10.13
C GLU A 310 -9.65 -17.02 10.79
N ALA A 311 -9.03 -17.88 9.97
CA ALA A 311 -8.30 -19.04 10.45
C ALA A 311 -6.92 -18.71 11.04
N ILE A 312 -6.17 -17.79 10.43
CA ILE A 312 -4.75 -17.60 10.80
C ILE A 312 -4.39 -16.17 11.23
N ASP A 313 -4.85 -15.12 10.51
CA ASP A 313 -4.44 -13.76 10.85
C ASP A 313 -5.21 -13.19 12.03
N LYS A 314 -6.55 -13.30 12.04
CA LYS A 314 -7.40 -12.72 13.08
C LYS A 314 -7.04 -13.19 14.50
N PRO A 315 -6.77 -14.49 14.76
CA PRO A 315 -6.33 -14.93 16.09
C PRO A 315 -4.93 -14.42 16.47
N ALA A 316 -4.10 -14.05 15.50
CA ALA A 316 -2.73 -13.59 15.71
C ALA A 316 -2.60 -12.05 15.80
N LEU A 317 -3.66 -11.31 15.46
CA LEU A 317 -3.72 -9.86 15.67
C LEU A 317 -3.86 -9.56 17.17
N ARG A 318 -3.30 -8.43 17.59
CA ARG A 318 -3.51 -7.89 18.94
C ARG A 318 -4.87 -7.18 19.03
N GLU A 319 -5.43 -7.11 20.22
CA GLU A 319 -6.67 -6.38 20.46
C GLU A 319 -6.52 -4.88 20.14
N LEU A 320 -7.61 -4.31 19.66
CA LEU A 320 -7.69 -2.86 19.46
C LEU A 320 -7.77 -2.14 20.81
N PRO A 321 -7.17 -0.94 20.93
CA PRO A 321 -7.46 -0.04 22.05
C PRO A 321 -8.96 0.28 22.12
N THR A 322 -9.45 0.52 23.34
CA THR A 322 -10.87 0.89 23.57
C THR A 322 -11.28 2.14 22.79
N GLU A 323 -10.39 3.13 22.75
CA GLU A 323 -10.62 4.38 22.02
C GLU A 323 -9.81 4.37 20.71
N PRO A 324 -10.42 4.72 19.57
CA PRO A 324 -9.69 4.88 18.33
C PRO A 324 -8.73 6.07 18.41
N TYR A 325 -7.60 5.98 17.71
CA TYR A 325 -6.65 7.08 17.64
C TYR A 325 -7.28 8.32 17.02
N GLN A 326 -7.16 9.45 17.71
CA GLN A 326 -7.56 10.74 17.20
C GLN A 326 -6.35 11.45 16.58
N TYR A 327 -6.49 11.85 15.32
CA TYR A 327 -5.45 12.61 14.63
C TYR A 327 -5.02 13.81 15.45
N ALA A 328 -3.72 13.97 15.63
CA ALA A 328 -3.13 15.10 16.33
C ALA A 328 -2.02 15.74 15.51
N GLU A 329 -2.05 17.04 15.42
CA GLU A 329 -0.98 17.85 14.84
C GLU A 329 0.08 18.13 15.91
N TRP A 330 1.35 17.93 15.57
CA TRP A 330 2.46 18.24 16.45
C TRP A 330 3.19 19.49 16.00
N LYS A 331 3.42 20.42 16.93
CA LYS A 331 4.12 21.69 16.69
C LYS A 331 5.10 21.98 17.83
N LYS A 332 6.32 22.39 17.49
CA LYS A 332 7.25 22.97 18.47
C LYS A 332 6.89 24.43 18.71
N CYS A 333 6.83 24.83 19.96
CA CYS A 333 6.53 26.20 20.40
C CYS A 333 7.45 26.62 21.53
N ARG A 334 7.78 27.90 21.59
CA ARG A 334 8.56 28.47 22.68
C ARG A 334 7.63 29.18 23.67
N VAL A 335 7.88 28.99 24.94
CA VAL A 335 7.13 29.69 26.01
C VAL A 335 7.55 31.16 26.08
N ALA A 336 6.57 32.04 25.95
CA ALA A 336 6.74 33.48 26.06
C ALA A 336 6.97 33.93 27.54
N PRO A 337 7.45 35.16 27.77
CA PRO A 337 7.67 35.67 29.13
C PRO A 337 6.43 35.70 30.03
N ASP A 338 5.24 35.71 29.40
CA ASP A 338 3.93 35.65 30.05
C ASP A 338 3.43 34.21 30.32
N TYR A 339 4.36 33.23 30.29
CA TYR A 339 4.09 31.77 30.49
C TYR A 339 3.04 31.18 29.55
N HIS A 340 2.85 31.78 28.37
CA HIS A 340 1.97 31.22 27.31
C HIS A 340 2.75 30.75 26.10
N VAL A 341 2.11 29.90 25.32
CA VAL A 341 2.55 29.49 23.98
C VAL A 341 1.48 29.86 22.98
N ASP A 342 1.89 30.38 21.81
CA ASP A 342 0.98 30.68 20.69
C ASP A 342 0.78 29.48 19.82
N LEU A 343 -0.46 29.04 19.73
CA LEU A 343 -0.88 27.95 18.81
C LEU A 343 -2.08 28.43 17.98
N HIS A 344 -1.82 28.67 16.70
CA HIS A 344 -2.84 29.16 15.74
C HIS A 344 -3.49 30.50 16.13
N GLY A 345 -2.76 31.35 16.86
CA GLY A 345 -3.25 32.66 17.29
C GLY A 345 -4.05 32.65 18.62
N HIS A 346 -4.12 31.49 19.29
CA HIS A 346 -4.64 31.42 20.66
C HIS A 346 -3.50 31.10 21.62
N LEU A 347 -3.48 31.76 22.79
CA LEU A 347 -2.43 31.67 23.81
C LEU A 347 -2.84 30.63 24.87
N TYR A 348 -2.02 29.64 25.15
CA TYR A 348 -2.25 28.62 26.16
C TYR A 348 -1.18 28.69 27.25
N SER A 349 -1.58 28.75 28.51
CA SER A 349 -0.63 28.85 29.62
C SER A 349 0.07 27.51 29.89
N VAL A 350 1.30 27.62 30.38
CA VAL A 350 2.11 26.51 30.91
C VAL A 350 2.72 26.94 32.24
N PRO A 351 3.21 26.03 33.11
CA PRO A 351 3.88 26.36 34.31
C PRO A 351 4.97 27.43 34.09
N HIS A 352 4.93 28.54 34.83
CA HIS A 352 5.84 29.68 34.65
C HIS A 352 7.33 29.33 34.77
N ALA A 353 7.66 28.23 35.43
CA ALA A 353 9.01 27.69 35.48
C ALA A 353 9.59 27.30 34.12
N LEU A 354 8.73 27.16 33.09
CA LEU A 354 9.10 26.78 31.73
C LEU A 354 9.27 27.97 30.78
N ILE A 355 9.25 29.21 31.29
CA ILE A 355 9.46 30.41 30.47
C ILE A 355 10.77 30.28 29.68
N ARG A 356 10.71 30.61 28.36
CA ARG A 356 11.80 30.51 27.37
C ARG A 356 12.17 29.09 26.95
N GLU A 357 11.64 28.04 27.58
CA GLU A 357 11.81 26.65 27.14
C GLU A 357 11.06 26.37 25.81
N VAL A 358 11.51 25.35 25.10
CA VAL A 358 10.85 24.87 23.90
C VAL A 358 10.00 23.64 24.25
N LEU A 359 8.72 23.71 23.94
CA LEU A 359 7.76 22.65 24.19
C LEU A 359 7.30 22.02 22.89
N GLU A 360 6.77 20.82 22.99
CA GLU A 360 6.05 20.14 21.91
C GLU A 360 4.55 20.19 22.23
N ALA A 361 3.78 20.80 21.33
CA ALA A 361 2.32 20.87 21.41
C ALA A 361 1.71 19.77 20.56
N ARG A 362 0.83 18.96 21.15
CA ARG A 362 -0.04 17.99 20.51
C ARG A 362 -1.45 18.55 20.45
N MET A 363 -1.97 18.76 19.23
CA MET A 363 -3.28 19.39 19.01
C MET A 363 -4.21 18.41 18.32
N THR A 364 -5.27 18.01 19.02
CA THR A 364 -6.39 17.25 18.42
C THR A 364 -7.48 18.22 17.94
N GLY A 365 -8.62 17.70 17.50
CA GLY A 365 -9.80 18.53 17.21
C GLY A 365 -10.34 19.30 18.41
N THR A 366 -10.18 18.77 19.64
CA THR A 366 -10.81 19.27 20.86
C THR A 366 -9.83 19.66 21.95
N THR A 367 -8.58 19.17 21.93
CA THR A 367 -7.61 19.35 23.02
C THR A 367 -6.26 19.86 22.50
N VAL A 368 -5.57 20.58 23.40
CA VAL A 368 -4.17 21.00 23.26
C VAL A 368 -3.40 20.46 24.45
N GLU A 369 -2.43 19.59 24.21
CA GLU A 369 -1.55 19.05 25.23
C GLU A 369 -0.12 19.56 24.99
N LEU A 370 0.54 19.97 26.05
CA LEU A 370 1.88 20.55 26.00
C LEU A 370 2.86 19.63 26.73
N PHE A 371 3.96 19.32 26.06
CA PHE A 371 4.98 18.39 26.55
C PHE A 371 6.34 19.08 26.64
N HIS A 372 7.03 18.85 27.74
CA HIS A 372 8.41 19.23 27.93
C HIS A 372 9.24 17.95 28.15
N ARG A 373 10.23 17.73 27.30
CA ARG A 373 11.10 16.51 27.35
C ARG A 373 10.30 15.20 27.48
N GLY A 374 9.22 15.08 26.69
CA GLY A 374 8.35 13.90 26.68
C GLY A 374 7.34 13.79 27.81
N LYS A 375 7.39 14.69 28.83
CA LYS A 375 6.42 14.71 29.92
C LYS A 375 5.35 15.78 29.67
N ARG A 376 4.06 15.40 29.77
CA ARG A 376 2.93 16.35 29.67
C ARG A 376 2.96 17.33 30.84
N VAL A 377 3.02 18.64 30.54
CA VAL A 377 3.11 19.75 31.53
C VAL A 377 1.83 20.57 31.57
N ALA A 378 1.00 20.57 30.54
CA ALA A 378 -0.30 21.23 30.51
C ALA A 378 -1.26 20.53 29.53
N SER A 379 -2.57 20.71 29.78
CA SER A 379 -3.65 20.27 28.90
C SER A 379 -4.77 21.31 28.94
N HIS A 380 -5.27 21.68 27.74
CA HIS A 380 -6.31 22.70 27.58
C HIS A 380 -7.37 22.21 26.59
N ALA A 381 -8.60 22.68 26.72
CA ALA A 381 -9.57 22.61 25.64
C ALA A 381 -9.09 23.47 24.46
N ARG A 382 -9.16 22.94 23.24
CA ARG A 382 -8.77 23.69 22.03
C ARG A 382 -9.79 24.80 21.76
N SER A 383 -9.28 26.02 21.59
CA SER A 383 -10.08 27.19 21.22
C SER A 383 -9.80 27.59 19.77
N ALA A 384 -10.86 27.94 19.04
CA ALA A 384 -10.75 28.52 17.70
C ALA A 384 -10.67 30.06 17.72
N VAL A 385 -10.83 30.70 18.90
CA VAL A 385 -10.88 32.13 19.01
C VAL A 385 -9.45 32.68 19.01
N ARG A 386 -9.11 33.49 18.02
CA ARG A 386 -7.81 34.13 17.89
C ARG A 386 -7.69 35.34 18.84
N ASN A 387 -6.44 35.68 19.17
CA ASN A 387 -6.10 36.85 20.03
C ASN A 387 -6.75 36.78 21.40
N ARG A 388 -6.98 35.58 21.90
CA ARG A 388 -7.44 35.32 23.28
C ARG A 388 -6.48 34.35 23.93
N HIS A 389 -6.57 34.23 25.24
CA HIS A 389 -5.76 33.32 26.06
C HIS A 389 -6.62 32.41 26.91
N THR A 390 -6.09 31.24 27.21
CA THR A 390 -6.62 30.32 28.23
C THR A 390 -5.54 30.10 29.27
N THR A 391 -5.78 30.58 30.47
CA THR A 391 -4.81 30.58 31.58
C THR A 391 -5.31 29.70 32.72
N ILE A 392 -4.47 28.76 33.16
CA ILE A 392 -4.69 27.93 34.33
C ILE A 392 -3.99 28.63 35.52
N ALA A 393 -4.69 28.84 36.62
CA ALA A 393 -4.18 29.59 37.77
C ALA A 393 -2.90 29.01 38.38
N GLU A 394 -2.78 27.69 38.38
CA GLU A 394 -1.60 26.95 38.87
C GLU A 394 -0.34 27.18 38.00
N HIS A 395 -0.49 27.64 36.78
CA HIS A 395 0.62 27.99 35.89
C HIS A 395 1.25 29.34 36.22
N MET A 396 0.51 30.23 36.92
CA MET A 396 0.94 31.57 37.26
C MET A 396 1.99 31.56 38.38
N PRO A 397 2.96 32.48 38.36
CA PRO A 397 3.76 32.75 39.54
C PRO A 397 2.87 33.28 40.70
N SER A 398 3.30 33.06 41.93
CA SER A 398 2.51 33.40 43.13
C SER A 398 2.10 34.88 43.21
N SER A 399 2.94 35.77 42.66
CA SER A 399 2.65 37.21 42.57
C SER A 399 1.47 37.49 41.61
N HIS A 400 1.47 36.88 40.41
CA HIS A 400 0.41 37.07 39.42
C HIS A 400 -0.90 36.44 39.90
N ARG A 401 -0.82 35.28 40.57
CA ARG A 401 -2.00 34.60 41.12
C ARG A 401 -2.67 35.46 42.17
N ARG A 402 -1.88 36.02 43.10
CA ARG A 402 -2.40 36.94 44.10
C ARG A 402 -3.04 38.19 43.49
N TYR A 403 -2.42 38.73 42.42
CA TYR A 403 -2.99 39.87 41.70
C TYR A 403 -4.33 39.50 41.03
N ALA A 404 -4.39 38.39 40.32
CA ALA A 404 -5.61 37.91 39.65
C ALA A 404 -6.75 37.55 40.62
N GLU A 405 -6.44 37.24 41.88
CA GLU A 405 -7.41 37.02 42.95
C GLU A 405 -8.04 38.33 43.50
N TRP A 406 -7.43 39.46 43.24
CA TRP A 406 -7.95 40.77 43.64
C TRP A 406 -9.04 41.25 42.66
N THR A 407 -10.20 40.58 42.70
CA THR A 407 -11.40 40.97 41.93
C THR A 407 -12.14 42.10 42.68
N PRO A 408 -12.96 42.89 41.96
CA PRO A 408 -13.81 43.90 42.61
C PRO A 408 -14.62 43.36 43.81
N ALA A 409 -15.18 42.16 43.65
CA ALA A 409 -15.93 41.50 44.73
C ALA A 409 -15.06 41.10 45.93
N ARG A 410 -13.76 40.80 45.70
CA ARG A 410 -12.82 40.53 46.79
C ARG A 410 -12.39 41.84 47.48
N ILE A 411 -12.15 42.87 46.70
CA ILE A 411 -11.82 44.18 47.20
C ILE A 411 -12.97 44.69 48.18
N ASP A 412 -14.21 44.55 47.68
CA ASP A 412 -15.38 44.92 48.54
C ASP A 412 -15.39 44.12 49.85
N ARG A 413 -15.31 42.82 49.78
CA ARG A 413 -15.35 41.92 50.94
C ARG A 413 -14.19 42.17 51.91
N GLU A 414 -12.96 42.34 51.42
CA GLU A 414 -11.82 42.58 52.25
C GLU A 414 -11.86 44.01 52.85
N SER A 415 -12.38 44.97 52.07
CA SER A 415 -12.55 46.38 52.61
C SER A 415 -13.62 46.48 53.70
N GLU A 416 -14.71 45.69 53.56
CA GLU A 416 -15.74 45.59 54.64
C GLU A 416 -15.18 44.95 55.88
N ARG A 417 -14.26 44.00 55.83
CA ARG A 417 -13.59 43.38 56.98
C ARG A 417 -12.68 44.39 57.75
N ILE A 418 -12.13 45.35 57.01
CA ILE A 418 -11.30 46.39 57.60
C ILE A 418 -12.19 47.43 58.30
N GLY A 419 -13.31 47.80 57.71
CA GLY A 419 -14.27 48.70 58.28
C GLY A 419 -15.06 49.55 57.27
N PRO A 420 -16.16 50.17 57.68
CA PRO A 420 -17.11 50.87 56.80
C PRO A 420 -16.50 52.06 56.05
N ALA A 421 -15.53 52.77 56.66
CA ALA A 421 -14.85 53.88 55.97
C ALA A 421 -13.98 53.39 54.81
N THR A 422 -13.27 52.22 54.94
CA THR A 422 -12.45 51.63 53.95
C THR A 422 -13.34 51.07 52.81
N ALA A 423 -14.44 50.43 53.13
CA ALA A 423 -15.41 49.95 52.17
C ALA A 423 -16.00 51.10 51.32
N GLY A 424 -16.38 52.21 51.95
CA GLY A 424 -16.86 53.39 51.24
C GLY A 424 -15.83 54.01 50.28
N LEU A 425 -14.56 54.10 50.75
CA LEU A 425 -13.47 54.56 49.85
C LEU A 425 -13.19 53.69 48.71
N CYS A 426 -13.08 52.36 48.91
CA CYS A 426 -12.86 51.38 47.84
C CYS A 426 -14.01 51.39 46.81
N ALA A 427 -15.25 51.44 47.28
CA ALA A 427 -16.44 51.56 46.41
C ALA A 427 -16.44 52.86 45.58
N ALA A 428 -15.99 53.99 46.18
CA ALA A 428 -15.84 55.25 45.45
C ALA A 428 -14.76 55.17 44.36
N ILE A 429 -13.59 54.59 44.64
CA ILE A 429 -12.51 54.41 43.71
C ILE A 429 -12.94 53.49 42.53
N MET A 430 -13.59 52.37 42.83
CA MET A 430 -14.08 51.41 41.78
C MET A 430 -15.13 52.04 40.87
N ARG A 431 -15.97 52.95 41.36
CA ARG A 431 -16.91 53.69 40.52
C ARG A 431 -16.27 54.79 39.70
N ALA A 432 -15.18 55.37 40.15
CA ALA A 432 -14.51 56.51 39.52
C ALA A 432 -13.53 56.07 38.40
N LYS A 433 -13.05 54.82 38.40
CA LYS A 433 -12.08 54.31 37.43
C LYS A 433 -12.67 53.22 36.55
N PRO A 434 -12.44 53.24 35.20
CA PRO A 434 -12.90 52.18 34.29
C PRO A 434 -12.19 50.83 34.50
N HIS A 435 -10.97 50.85 35.15
CA HIS A 435 -10.18 49.68 35.52
C HIS A 435 -9.70 49.89 36.96
N PRO A 436 -10.49 49.56 37.97
CA PRO A 436 -10.20 49.87 39.37
C PRO A 436 -9.21 48.92 40.05
N GLU A 437 -8.85 47.77 39.41
CA GLU A 437 -7.86 46.80 39.90
C GLU A 437 -6.39 47.27 39.81
#